data_bb02e9855fa33e1f67b5197fcb13d632
#
_entry.id   bb02e9855fa33e1f67b5197fcb13d632
#
_cell.length_a   1.000
_cell.length_b   1.000
_cell.length_c   1.000
_cell.angle_alpha   90.00
_cell.angle_beta   90.00
_cell.angle_gamma   90.00
#
_symmetry.space_group_name_H-M   'P 1'
#
loop_
_entity.id
_entity.type
_entity.pdbx_description
1 polymer ?
#
loop_
_entity_poly.entity_id
_entity_poly.type
_entity_poly.pdbx_seq_one_letter_code
_entity_poly.pdbx_strand_id
1 'polypeptide(L)'
;EISPQFGGDQKVAEQMILQSKLAGADAIKVQLYTEDQFGQERAYLSMPFEQLKQLKEFSDSLNIPLFATPFTFERLDWCLKLELPFLKVAARMHKEMPELVKEIMSQKIKTFVSIPSDQNPDEIEKFEHATYLHCIVKYPTRVDEFKMPNFGNTCFQGISDHTIGVSAALYASAHGAKYLEKHFTLSYSHQYVTEQAHLGSMNASDLSLIKNLSKEFEIIRS
;
A
#
# COMPACT_ATOMS: atom_id res chain seq x y z
N GLU A 1 -3.02 -1.99 2.99
CA GLU A 1 -3.04 -2.87 1.80
C GLU A 1 -3.66 -4.21 2.12
N ILE A 2 -4.78 -4.55 1.50
CA ILE A 2 -5.51 -5.79 1.78
C ILE A 2 -5.25 -6.91 0.76
N SER A 3 -4.67 -6.59 -0.41
CA SER A 3 -4.36 -7.61 -1.43
C SER A 3 -3.03 -8.33 -1.14
N PRO A 4 -2.93 -9.61 -1.44
CA PRO A 4 -3.98 -10.56 -1.81
C PRO A 4 -4.56 -11.31 -0.60
N GLN A 5 -4.44 -10.77 0.62
CA GLN A 5 -4.79 -11.47 1.87
C GLN A 5 -6.27 -11.88 1.97
N PHE A 6 -7.17 -11.23 1.21
CA PHE A 6 -8.59 -11.60 1.17
C PHE A 6 -8.86 -12.89 0.33
N GLY A 7 -7.84 -13.44 -0.36
CA GLY A 7 -7.95 -14.71 -1.09
C GLY A 7 -8.99 -14.73 -2.22
N GLY A 8 -9.29 -13.58 -2.85
CA GLY A 8 -10.33 -13.45 -3.87
C GLY A 8 -11.77 -13.39 -3.32
N ASP A 9 -11.96 -13.59 -2.02
CA ASP A 9 -13.29 -13.59 -1.40
C ASP A 9 -13.75 -12.16 -1.07
N GLN A 10 -14.90 -11.76 -1.64
CA GLN A 10 -15.52 -10.45 -1.46
C GLN A 10 -15.83 -10.15 0.02
N LYS A 11 -16.40 -11.12 0.75
CA LYS A 11 -16.80 -10.90 2.15
C LYS A 11 -15.59 -10.77 3.07
N VAL A 12 -14.53 -11.52 2.78
CA VAL A 12 -13.27 -11.38 3.50
C VAL A 12 -12.65 -10.01 3.24
N ALA A 13 -12.67 -9.52 1.99
CA ALA A 13 -12.19 -8.17 1.67
C ALA A 13 -12.99 -7.09 2.41
N GLU A 14 -14.32 -7.19 2.44
CA GLU A 14 -15.20 -6.27 3.19
C GLU A 14 -14.90 -6.29 4.70
N GLN A 15 -14.68 -7.47 5.29
CA GLN A 15 -14.26 -7.57 6.68
C GLN A 15 -12.91 -6.91 6.93
N MET A 16 -11.94 -7.08 6.01
CA MET A 16 -10.63 -6.45 6.11
C MET A 16 -10.76 -4.92 6.06
N ILE A 17 -11.60 -4.38 5.16
CA ILE A 17 -11.89 -2.95 5.08
C ILE A 17 -12.48 -2.44 6.40
N LEU A 18 -13.52 -3.11 6.90
CA LEU A 18 -14.18 -2.72 8.15
C LEU A 18 -13.22 -2.77 9.35
N GLN A 19 -12.47 -3.86 9.51
CA GLN A 19 -11.52 -3.98 10.62
C GLN A 19 -10.38 -2.97 10.52
N SER A 20 -9.86 -2.72 9.31
CA SER A 20 -8.84 -1.68 9.10
C SER A 20 -9.37 -0.30 9.47
N LYS A 21 -10.61 0.02 9.08
CA LYS A 21 -11.27 1.29 9.45
C LYS A 21 -11.41 1.44 10.95
N LEU A 22 -11.92 0.41 11.64
CA LEU A 22 -12.09 0.42 13.08
C LEU A 22 -10.76 0.50 13.84
N ALA A 23 -9.70 -0.09 13.28
CA ALA A 23 -8.34 -0.02 13.82
C ALA A 23 -7.63 1.31 13.53
N GLY A 24 -8.23 2.22 12.76
CA GLY A 24 -7.74 3.58 12.54
C GLY A 24 -6.99 3.80 11.23
N ALA A 25 -7.15 2.94 10.22
CA ALA A 25 -6.65 3.21 8.88
C ALA A 25 -7.27 4.48 8.29
N ASP A 26 -6.47 5.27 7.57
CA ASP A 26 -6.92 6.48 6.89
C ASP A 26 -7.36 6.20 5.45
N ALA A 27 -6.88 5.12 4.85
CA ALA A 27 -7.26 4.67 3.50
C ALA A 27 -6.99 3.17 3.33
N ILE A 28 -7.68 2.56 2.38
CA ILE A 28 -7.53 1.15 2.01
C ILE A 28 -6.93 1.07 0.61
N LYS A 29 -5.96 0.19 0.42
CA LYS A 29 -5.37 -0.07 -0.89
C LYS A 29 -5.60 -1.51 -1.34
N VAL A 30 -5.84 -1.68 -2.65
CA VAL A 30 -5.88 -2.96 -3.35
C VAL A 30 -4.86 -3.01 -4.48
N GLN A 31 -4.53 -4.21 -4.95
CA GLN A 31 -3.62 -4.45 -6.07
C GLN A 31 -4.42 -5.04 -7.23
N LEU A 32 -4.36 -4.40 -8.39
CA LEU A 32 -5.10 -4.79 -9.57
C LEU A 32 -4.20 -5.53 -10.57
N TYR A 33 -3.84 -6.77 -10.22
CA TYR A 33 -3.18 -7.69 -11.12
C TYR A 33 -4.17 -8.33 -12.08
N THR A 34 -3.67 -8.79 -13.23
CA THR A 34 -4.40 -9.70 -14.13
C THR A 34 -4.17 -11.16 -13.73
N GLU A 35 -5.00 -12.05 -14.23
CA GLU A 35 -4.87 -13.50 -14.02
C GLU A 35 -3.50 -14.02 -14.46
N ASP A 36 -3.01 -13.57 -15.63
CA ASP A 36 -1.72 -13.96 -16.18
C ASP A 36 -0.54 -13.56 -15.27
N GLN A 37 -0.64 -12.42 -14.58
CA GLN A 37 0.39 -11.95 -13.66
C GLN A 37 0.45 -12.79 -12.38
N PHE A 38 -0.62 -13.46 -12.00
CA PHE A 38 -0.63 -14.40 -10.88
C PHE A 38 -0.23 -15.82 -11.28
N GLY A 39 -0.37 -16.19 -12.56
CA GLY A 39 -0.30 -17.56 -13.06
C GLY A 39 -1.55 -18.36 -12.74
N GLN A 40 -1.72 -19.50 -13.43
CA GLN A 40 -2.96 -20.29 -13.42
C GLN A 40 -3.42 -20.71 -12.01
N GLU A 41 -2.50 -21.13 -11.16
CA GLU A 41 -2.81 -21.60 -9.80
C GLU A 41 -3.36 -20.51 -8.88
N ARG A 42 -3.04 -19.25 -9.14
CA ARG A 42 -3.41 -18.10 -8.32
C ARG A 42 -4.27 -17.07 -9.06
N ALA A 43 -4.78 -17.43 -10.24
CA ALA A 43 -5.63 -16.54 -11.05
C ALA A 43 -6.86 -16.03 -10.28
N TYR A 44 -7.37 -16.81 -9.32
CA TYR A 44 -8.48 -16.43 -8.43
C TYR A 44 -8.17 -15.21 -7.54
N LEU A 45 -6.92 -14.79 -7.42
CA LEU A 45 -6.52 -13.58 -6.70
C LEU A 45 -6.64 -12.31 -7.55
N SER A 46 -6.85 -12.45 -8.87
CA SER A 46 -7.14 -11.33 -9.75
C SER A 46 -8.52 -10.76 -9.41
N MET A 47 -8.58 -9.46 -9.20
CA MET A 47 -9.81 -8.77 -8.84
C MET A 47 -10.58 -8.39 -10.12
N PRO A 48 -11.82 -8.89 -10.34
CA PRO A 48 -12.68 -8.41 -11.42
C PRO A 48 -13.15 -6.97 -11.19
N PHE A 49 -13.52 -6.27 -12.27
CA PHE A 49 -14.02 -4.89 -12.19
C PHE A 49 -15.21 -4.75 -11.25
N GLU A 50 -16.17 -5.67 -11.32
CA GLU A 50 -17.37 -5.61 -10.49
C GLU A 50 -17.05 -5.78 -8.99
N GLN A 51 -16.07 -6.63 -8.66
CA GLN A 51 -15.59 -6.76 -7.29
C GLN A 51 -14.94 -5.44 -6.80
N LEU A 52 -14.08 -4.81 -7.61
CA LEU A 52 -13.50 -3.52 -7.28
C LEU A 52 -14.56 -2.45 -7.02
N LYS A 53 -15.59 -2.41 -7.89
CA LYS A 53 -16.72 -1.48 -7.77
C LYS A 53 -17.47 -1.70 -6.44
N GLN A 54 -17.82 -2.94 -6.12
CA GLN A 54 -18.52 -3.27 -4.87
C GLN A 54 -17.69 -2.92 -3.64
N LEU A 55 -16.36 -3.18 -3.66
CA LEU A 55 -15.47 -2.78 -2.57
C LEU A 55 -15.37 -1.26 -2.44
N LYS A 56 -15.39 -0.52 -3.56
CA LYS A 56 -15.44 0.94 -3.55
C LYS A 56 -16.74 1.45 -2.89
N GLU A 57 -17.88 0.93 -3.32
CA GLU A 57 -19.19 1.28 -2.74
C GLU A 57 -19.25 0.96 -1.24
N PHE A 58 -18.73 -0.19 -0.83
CA PHE A 58 -18.63 -0.58 0.57
C PHE A 58 -17.73 0.36 1.37
N SER A 59 -16.55 0.69 0.85
CA SER A 59 -15.62 1.64 1.48
C SER A 59 -16.21 3.04 1.63
N ASP A 60 -16.93 3.51 0.62
CA ASP A 60 -17.63 4.79 0.66
C ASP A 60 -18.70 4.81 1.75
N SER A 61 -19.46 3.73 1.92
CA SER A 61 -20.47 3.61 2.98
C SER A 61 -19.87 3.71 4.39
N LEU A 62 -18.60 3.34 4.52
CA LEU A 62 -17.82 3.44 5.76
C LEU A 62 -17.05 4.77 5.90
N ASN A 63 -17.13 5.67 4.92
CA ASN A 63 -16.34 6.90 4.85
C ASN A 63 -14.83 6.63 4.99
N ILE A 64 -14.31 5.65 4.25
CA ILE A 64 -12.87 5.38 4.12
C ILE A 64 -12.48 5.30 2.64
N PRO A 65 -11.50 6.09 2.17
CA PRO A 65 -11.09 6.05 0.78
C PRO A 65 -10.51 4.68 0.40
N LEU A 66 -10.98 4.12 -0.72
CA LEU A 66 -10.35 2.99 -1.39
C LEU A 66 -9.54 3.50 -2.58
N PHE A 67 -8.33 2.99 -2.77
CA PHE A 67 -7.47 3.27 -3.91
C PHE A 67 -6.73 2.02 -4.36
N ALA A 68 -6.01 2.12 -5.49
CA ALA A 68 -5.41 0.93 -6.07
C ALA A 68 -4.01 1.16 -6.66
N THR A 69 -3.26 0.05 -6.77
CA THR A 69 -2.12 -0.08 -7.66
C THR A 69 -2.58 -0.76 -8.95
N PRO A 70 -2.73 -0.05 -10.08
CA PRO A 70 -3.01 -0.68 -11.37
C PRO A 70 -1.71 -1.25 -11.96
N PHE A 71 -1.74 -2.50 -12.43
CA PHE A 71 -0.58 -3.15 -13.06
C PHE A 71 -0.73 -3.31 -14.59
N THR A 72 -1.78 -2.73 -15.17
CA THR A 72 -1.98 -2.61 -16.63
C THR A 72 -2.72 -1.31 -16.94
N PHE A 73 -2.68 -0.89 -18.21
CA PHE A 73 -3.47 0.26 -18.68
C PHE A 73 -4.97 0.04 -18.49
N GLU A 74 -5.47 -1.16 -18.74
CA GLU A 74 -6.88 -1.51 -18.47
C GLU A 74 -7.25 -1.31 -17.00
N ARG A 75 -6.37 -1.73 -16.08
CA ARG A 75 -6.60 -1.57 -14.62
C ARG A 75 -6.53 -0.10 -14.20
N LEU A 76 -5.71 0.71 -14.87
CA LEU A 76 -5.73 2.16 -14.70
C LEU A 76 -7.06 2.75 -15.16
N ASP A 77 -7.58 2.34 -16.33
CA ASP A 77 -8.90 2.76 -16.78
C ASP A 77 -10.01 2.44 -15.78
N TRP A 78 -9.92 1.31 -15.09
CA TRP A 78 -10.86 0.97 -14.02
C TRP A 78 -10.80 1.94 -12.84
N CYS A 79 -9.59 2.31 -12.44
CA CYS A 79 -9.39 3.31 -11.38
C CYS A 79 -10.01 4.65 -11.76
N LEU A 80 -9.83 5.07 -13.02
CA LEU A 80 -10.37 6.32 -13.55
C LEU A 80 -11.90 6.28 -13.64
N LYS A 81 -12.48 5.18 -14.16
CA LYS A 81 -13.93 4.99 -14.27
C LYS A 81 -14.64 5.00 -12.91
N LEU A 82 -13.99 4.50 -11.87
CA LEU A 82 -14.52 4.48 -10.51
C LEU A 82 -14.14 5.73 -9.71
N GLU A 83 -13.47 6.69 -10.34
CA GLU A 83 -13.04 7.95 -9.70
C GLU A 83 -12.31 7.70 -8.38
N LEU A 84 -11.36 6.73 -8.38
CA LEU A 84 -10.59 6.45 -7.16
C LEU A 84 -9.81 7.70 -6.73
N PRO A 85 -9.86 8.09 -5.45
CA PRO A 85 -9.31 9.36 -4.99
C PRO A 85 -7.79 9.44 -5.01
N PHE A 86 -7.13 8.28 -5.04
CA PHE A 86 -5.69 8.14 -5.07
C PHE A 86 -5.28 7.01 -6.02
N LEU A 87 -4.03 7.10 -6.52
CA LEU A 87 -3.37 6.02 -7.25
C LEU A 87 -2.10 5.60 -6.50
N LYS A 88 -1.58 4.43 -6.84
CA LYS A 88 -0.32 3.92 -6.30
C LYS A 88 0.60 3.43 -7.42
N VAL A 89 1.86 3.84 -7.34
CA VAL A 89 2.96 3.26 -8.10
C VAL A 89 3.80 2.41 -7.14
N ALA A 90 3.85 1.10 -7.36
CA ALA A 90 4.68 0.19 -6.59
C ALA A 90 6.16 0.32 -7.00
N ALA A 91 7.06 0.06 -6.05
CA ALA A 91 8.50 0.26 -6.25
C ALA A 91 9.06 -0.46 -7.49
N ARG A 92 8.64 -1.70 -7.76
CA ARG A 92 9.12 -2.46 -8.92
C ARG A 92 8.64 -1.91 -10.28
N MET A 93 7.53 -1.14 -10.30
CA MET A 93 6.95 -0.64 -11.55
C MET A 93 7.87 0.34 -12.27
N HIS A 94 8.73 1.07 -11.56
CA HIS A 94 9.71 1.97 -12.18
C HIS A 94 10.61 1.24 -13.18
N LYS A 95 10.99 0.00 -12.90
CA LYS A 95 11.83 -0.83 -13.75
C LYS A 95 11.02 -1.69 -14.73
N GLU A 96 9.93 -2.28 -14.25
CA GLU A 96 9.19 -3.30 -14.99
C GLU A 96 8.13 -2.71 -15.93
N MET A 97 7.59 -1.54 -15.60
CA MET A 97 6.42 -0.93 -16.27
C MET A 97 6.55 0.60 -16.43
N PRO A 98 7.69 1.13 -16.97
CA PRO A 98 7.95 2.57 -16.98
C PRO A 98 6.89 3.37 -17.76
N GLU A 99 6.36 2.82 -18.87
CA GLU A 99 5.32 3.51 -19.65
C GLU A 99 3.99 3.59 -18.90
N LEU A 100 3.62 2.56 -18.13
CA LEU A 100 2.44 2.61 -17.27
C LEU A 100 2.64 3.64 -16.14
N VAL A 101 3.83 3.73 -15.56
CA VAL A 101 4.13 4.76 -14.54
C VAL A 101 3.97 6.15 -15.12
N LYS A 102 4.49 6.43 -16.32
CA LYS A 102 4.29 7.72 -17.01
C LYS A 102 2.80 8.02 -17.20
N GLU A 103 2.03 7.01 -17.63
CA GLU A 103 0.58 7.20 -17.84
C GLU A 103 -0.14 7.48 -16.52
N ILE A 104 0.16 6.74 -15.45
CA ILE A 104 -0.40 7.01 -14.11
C ILE A 104 -0.10 8.45 -13.68
N MET A 105 1.15 8.89 -13.84
CA MET A 105 1.56 10.23 -13.44
C MET A 105 0.96 11.33 -14.30
N SER A 106 0.65 11.04 -15.57
CA SER A 106 -0.02 12.00 -16.48
C SER A 106 -1.45 12.35 -16.07
N GLN A 107 -2.11 11.47 -15.29
CA GLN A 107 -3.49 11.67 -14.83
C GLN A 107 -3.62 12.80 -13.79
N LYS A 108 -2.52 13.26 -13.19
CA LYS A 108 -2.48 14.33 -12.16
C LYS A 108 -3.38 14.07 -10.95
N ILE A 109 -3.73 12.81 -10.72
CA ILE A 109 -4.42 12.36 -9.51
C ILE A 109 -3.37 12.19 -8.40
N LYS A 110 -3.72 12.50 -7.15
CA LYS A 110 -2.82 12.28 -6.01
C LYS A 110 -2.33 10.83 -5.99
N THR A 111 -1.03 10.64 -6.11
CA THR A 111 -0.41 9.32 -6.28
C THR A 111 0.63 9.06 -5.21
N PHE A 112 0.54 7.93 -4.54
CA PHE A 112 1.59 7.43 -3.66
C PHE A 112 2.61 6.66 -4.50
N VAL A 113 3.87 7.06 -4.45
CA VAL A 113 4.95 6.51 -5.28
C VAL A 113 6.00 5.88 -4.36
N SER A 114 6.10 4.56 -4.37
CA SER A 114 7.19 3.87 -3.67
C SER A 114 8.46 3.87 -4.51
N ILE A 115 9.56 4.30 -3.89
CA ILE A 115 10.89 4.32 -4.50
C ILE A 115 11.72 3.22 -3.86
N PRO A 116 12.32 2.31 -4.67
CA PRO A 116 13.22 1.28 -4.16
C PRO A 116 14.41 1.89 -3.43
N SER A 117 14.86 1.24 -2.36
CA SER A 117 15.99 1.71 -1.55
C SER A 117 17.35 1.71 -2.27
N ASP A 118 17.47 0.98 -3.37
CA ASP A 118 18.65 0.91 -4.24
C ASP A 118 18.63 1.95 -5.37
N GLN A 119 17.53 2.69 -5.54
CA GLN A 119 17.40 3.76 -6.51
C GLN A 119 17.71 5.12 -5.86
N ASN A 120 18.53 5.93 -6.53
CA ASN A 120 18.79 7.29 -6.07
C ASN A 120 17.51 8.15 -6.21
N PRO A 121 16.93 8.65 -5.10
CA PRO A 121 15.69 9.43 -5.15
C PRO A 121 15.84 10.77 -5.89
N ASP A 122 17.08 11.28 -6.06
CA ASP A 122 17.32 12.56 -6.75
C ASP A 122 17.27 12.42 -8.27
N GLU A 123 17.39 11.19 -8.79
CA GLU A 123 17.28 10.88 -10.23
C GLU A 123 15.85 10.63 -10.69
N ILE A 124 14.88 10.60 -9.76
CA ILE A 124 13.48 10.38 -10.09
C ILE A 124 12.82 11.72 -10.43
N GLU A 125 12.10 11.75 -11.55
CA GLU A 125 11.24 12.87 -11.89
C GLU A 125 10.19 13.09 -10.79
N LYS A 126 10.11 14.32 -10.27
CA LYS A 126 9.22 14.66 -9.14
C LYS A 126 8.00 15.40 -9.63
N PHE A 127 6.85 14.95 -9.17
CA PHE A 127 5.54 15.51 -9.49
C PHE A 127 4.89 16.11 -8.25
N GLU A 128 4.24 17.25 -8.39
CA GLU A 128 3.58 17.96 -7.30
C GLU A 128 2.46 17.14 -6.64
N HIS A 129 1.75 16.33 -7.43
CA HIS A 129 0.67 15.45 -6.97
C HIS A 129 1.16 14.10 -6.41
N ALA A 130 2.48 13.87 -6.34
CA ALA A 130 3.07 12.65 -5.81
C ALA A 130 3.45 12.75 -4.34
N THR A 131 3.23 11.67 -3.61
CA THR A 131 3.75 11.42 -2.25
C THR A 131 4.73 10.27 -2.32
N TYR A 132 6.00 10.53 -2.00
CA TYR A 132 7.07 9.53 -2.15
C TYR A 132 7.26 8.72 -0.87
N LEU A 133 7.29 7.41 -1.01
CA LEU A 133 7.49 6.45 0.07
C LEU A 133 8.79 5.68 -0.16
N HIS A 134 9.65 5.64 0.85
CA HIS A 134 10.81 4.76 0.85
C HIS A 134 10.37 3.29 0.95
N CYS A 135 10.97 2.41 0.14
CA CYS A 135 10.57 1.01 0.08
C CYS A 135 11.79 0.10 -0.08
N ILE A 136 11.91 -0.92 0.74
CA ILE A 136 12.82 -2.02 0.49
C ILE A 136 12.04 -3.13 -0.23
N VAL A 137 12.47 -3.44 -1.47
CA VAL A 137 11.80 -4.44 -2.33
C VAL A 137 12.29 -5.84 -1.96
N LYS A 138 11.98 -6.25 -0.74
CA LYS A 138 12.28 -7.58 -0.21
C LYS A 138 11.16 -8.04 0.71
N TYR A 139 10.74 -9.30 0.55
CA TYR A 139 9.54 -9.83 1.23
C TYR A 139 9.84 -11.16 1.92
N PRO A 140 9.81 -11.22 3.27
CA PRO A 140 9.78 -10.06 4.16
C PRO A 140 11.12 -9.33 4.20
N THR A 141 11.09 -8.04 4.51
CA THR A 141 12.31 -7.28 4.82
C THR A 141 12.75 -7.60 6.25
N ARG A 142 14.03 -7.85 6.47
CA ARG A 142 14.58 -7.96 7.84
C ARG A 142 14.74 -6.58 8.45
N VAL A 143 14.53 -6.46 9.75
CA VAL A 143 14.64 -5.17 10.46
C VAL A 143 16.05 -4.59 10.38
N ASP A 144 17.09 -5.45 10.39
CA ASP A 144 18.50 -5.04 10.25
C ASP A 144 18.88 -4.57 8.83
N GLU A 145 18.07 -4.89 7.83
CA GLU A 145 18.23 -4.41 6.45
C GLU A 145 17.51 -3.08 6.21
N PHE A 146 16.61 -2.67 7.12
CA PHE A 146 15.80 -1.48 6.96
C PHE A 146 16.60 -0.21 7.33
N LYS A 147 17.06 0.52 6.31
CA LYS A 147 17.71 1.81 6.49
C LYS A 147 16.66 2.92 6.40
N MET A 148 16.40 3.56 7.55
CA MET A 148 15.43 4.65 7.63
C MET A 148 15.93 5.90 6.90
N PRO A 149 15.13 6.48 5.97
CA PRO A 149 15.49 7.74 5.33
C PRO A 149 15.36 8.91 6.32
N ASN A 150 16.08 9.98 6.05
CA ASN A 150 15.88 11.23 6.76
C ASN A 150 14.73 12.01 6.13
N PHE A 151 13.53 11.94 6.72
CA PHE A 151 12.32 12.59 6.20
C PHE A 151 12.40 14.11 6.12
N GLY A 152 13.30 14.76 6.87
CA GLY A 152 13.51 16.20 6.83
C GLY A 152 14.37 16.69 5.65
N ASN A 153 15.24 15.81 5.11
CA ASN A 153 16.26 16.17 4.12
C ASN A 153 16.16 15.38 2.81
N THR A 154 15.10 14.61 2.62
CA THR A 154 14.85 13.82 1.41
C THR A 154 13.46 14.08 0.84
N CYS A 155 13.16 13.58 -0.35
CA CYS A 155 11.80 13.66 -0.92
C CYS A 155 10.81 12.72 -0.23
N PHE A 156 11.26 11.82 0.63
CA PHE A 156 10.39 10.83 1.25
C PHE A 156 9.51 11.47 2.33
N GLN A 157 8.23 11.14 2.27
CA GLN A 157 7.22 11.57 3.24
C GLN A 157 6.71 10.40 4.10
N GLY A 158 7.21 9.19 3.83
CA GLY A 158 6.82 7.99 4.54
C GLY A 158 7.51 6.74 4.02
N ILE A 159 7.00 5.60 4.42
CA ILE A 159 7.53 4.28 4.04
C ILE A 159 6.44 3.34 3.52
N SER A 160 6.83 2.42 2.64
CA SER A 160 6.10 1.20 2.31
C SER A 160 6.84 0.05 3.00
N ASP A 161 6.25 -0.45 4.08
CA ASP A 161 6.89 -1.36 5.04
C ASP A 161 6.53 -2.82 4.79
N HIS A 162 7.56 -3.65 4.54
CA HIS A 162 7.45 -5.09 4.36
C HIS A 162 8.15 -5.90 5.49
N THR A 163 8.49 -5.24 6.59
CA THR A 163 9.08 -5.93 7.75
C THR A 163 8.04 -6.73 8.53
N ILE A 164 8.48 -7.76 9.23
CA ILE A 164 7.62 -8.50 10.17
C ILE A 164 7.46 -7.65 11.44
N GLY A 165 6.22 -7.57 11.94
CA GLY A 165 5.88 -6.80 13.13
C GLY A 165 5.73 -5.30 12.85
N VAL A 166 5.82 -4.49 13.90
CA VAL A 166 5.47 -3.05 13.87
C VAL A 166 6.66 -2.12 14.09
N SER A 167 7.83 -2.66 14.37
CA SER A 167 8.99 -1.86 14.82
C SER A 167 9.45 -0.83 13.78
N ALA A 168 9.52 -1.22 12.49
CA ALA A 168 9.93 -0.29 11.44
C ALA A 168 8.90 0.83 11.24
N ALA A 169 7.60 0.51 11.27
CA ALA A 169 6.51 1.47 11.17
C ALA A 169 6.54 2.48 12.33
N LEU A 170 6.70 2.00 13.57
CA LEU A 170 6.79 2.86 14.75
C LEU A 170 8.05 3.73 14.72
N TYR A 171 9.19 3.15 14.34
CA TYR A 171 10.44 3.89 14.22
C TYR A 171 10.36 4.99 13.15
N ALA A 172 9.78 4.68 11.98
CA ALA A 172 9.53 5.67 10.93
C ALA A 172 8.64 6.82 11.42
N SER A 173 7.55 6.49 12.12
CA SER A 173 6.65 7.48 12.68
C SER A 173 7.34 8.38 13.71
N ALA A 174 8.15 7.79 14.62
CA ALA A 174 8.93 8.54 15.59
C ALA A 174 9.94 9.51 14.94
N HIS A 175 10.41 9.17 13.72
CA HIS A 175 11.36 9.99 12.96
C HIS A 175 10.70 10.92 11.93
N GLY A 176 9.36 11.08 11.96
CA GLY A 176 8.67 12.09 11.16
C GLY A 176 8.04 11.60 9.87
N ALA A 177 7.95 10.28 9.65
CA ALA A 177 7.14 9.75 8.57
C ALA A 177 5.68 10.18 8.74
N LYS A 178 5.10 10.77 7.69
CA LYS A 178 3.70 11.19 7.65
C LYS A 178 2.78 10.10 7.09
N TYR A 179 3.35 9.19 6.28
CA TYR A 179 2.61 8.13 5.60
C TYR A 179 3.26 6.78 5.86
N LEU A 180 2.43 5.82 6.24
CA LEU A 180 2.81 4.42 6.42
C LEU A 180 1.91 3.55 5.55
N GLU A 181 2.52 2.76 4.69
CA GLU A 181 1.84 1.71 3.93
C GLU A 181 2.34 0.36 4.42
N LYS A 182 1.41 -0.55 4.75
CA LYS A 182 1.73 -1.89 5.20
C LYS A 182 0.60 -2.86 4.84
N HIS A 183 0.95 -4.11 4.54
CA HIS A 183 -0.04 -5.17 4.34
C HIS A 183 -0.85 -5.42 5.61
N PHE A 184 -2.13 -5.77 5.42
CA PHE A 184 -3.08 -6.05 6.49
C PHE A 184 -3.63 -7.46 6.37
N THR A 185 -3.86 -8.14 7.47
CA THR A 185 -4.52 -9.44 7.56
C THR A 185 -5.56 -9.46 8.68
N LEU A 186 -6.62 -10.22 8.52
CA LEU A 186 -7.62 -10.42 9.60
C LEU A 186 -7.00 -11.16 10.79
N SER A 187 -6.15 -12.14 10.51
CA SER A 187 -5.48 -12.96 11.52
C SER A 187 -4.21 -13.55 10.91
N TYR A 188 -3.17 -13.69 11.72
CA TYR A 188 -1.94 -14.37 11.30
C TYR A 188 -2.18 -15.84 10.92
N SER A 189 -3.19 -16.50 11.49
CA SER A 189 -3.56 -17.88 11.14
C SER A 189 -4.24 -17.99 9.78
N HIS A 190 -4.80 -16.90 9.25
CA HIS A 190 -5.44 -16.84 7.94
C HIS A 190 -4.59 -16.11 6.90
N GLN A 191 -3.34 -15.82 7.22
CA GLN A 191 -2.45 -15.10 6.34
C GLN A 191 -2.09 -15.94 5.12
N TYR A 192 -2.36 -15.42 3.93
CA TYR A 192 -1.91 -16.04 2.70
C TYR A 192 -0.42 -15.81 2.50
N VAL A 193 0.33 -16.88 2.38
CA VAL A 193 1.77 -16.86 2.11
C VAL A 193 1.96 -17.01 0.60
N THR A 194 1.84 -15.91 -0.14
CA THR A 194 2.21 -15.85 -1.55
C THR A 194 3.59 -15.21 -1.64
N GLU A 195 4.60 -15.99 -2.06
CA GLU A 195 5.98 -15.50 -2.26
C GLU A 195 6.60 -14.85 -1.02
N GLN A 196 6.22 -15.29 0.17
CA GLN A 196 6.66 -14.73 1.46
C GLN A 196 6.36 -13.22 1.67
N ALA A 197 5.83 -12.53 0.66
CA ALA A 197 5.58 -11.08 0.69
C ALA A 197 4.67 -10.65 1.84
N HIS A 198 3.76 -11.51 2.24
CA HIS A 198 2.69 -11.16 3.16
C HIS A 198 2.96 -11.59 4.60
N LEU A 199 4.11 -12.20 4.90
CA LEU A 199 4.54 -12.47 6.27
C LEU A 199 4.73 -11.19 7.11
N GLY A 200 4.94 -10.05 6.45
CA GLY A 200 5.00 -8.73 7.06
C GLY A 200 3.65 -8.06 7.28
N SER A 201 2.52 -8.74 7.08
CA SER A 201 1.19 -8.14 7.30
C SER A 201 0.96 -7.84 8.78
N MET A 202 0.27 -6.73 9.05
CA MET A 202 -0.22 -6.36 10.37
C MET A 202 -1.69 -6.79 10.54
N ASN A 203 -2.12 -7.04 11.74
CA ASN A 203 -3.54 -7.23 12.09
C ASN A 203 -4.14 -5.94 12.67
N ALA A 204 -5.42 -5.99 13.09
CA ALA A 204 -6.11 -4.83 13.64
C ALA A 204 -5.46 -4.29 14.94
N SER A 205 -4.92 -5.16 15.79
CA SER A 205 -4.23 -4.73 17.02
C SER A 205 -2.93 -4.00 16.71
N ASP A 206 -2.15 -4.49 15.75
CA ASP A 206 -0.92 -3.85 15.29
C ASP A 206 -1.21 -2.47 14.68
N LEU A 207 -2.22 -2.39 13.82
CA LEU A 207 -2.63 -1.13 13.19
C LEU A 207 -3.07 -0.11 14.24
N SER A 208 -3.87 -0.52 15.22
CA SER A 208 -4.29 0.35 16.31
C SER A 208 -3.12 0.84 17.16
N LEU A 209 -2.16 -0.05 17.44
CA LEU A 209 -0.94 0.32 18.16
C LEU A 209 -0.12 1.35 17.37
N ILE A 210 0.13 1.10 16.08
CA ILE A 210 0.83 2.05 15.20
C ILE A 210 0.10 3.40 15.19
N LYS A 211 -1.23 3.40 14.99
CA LYS A 211 -2.01 4.63 14.90
C LYS A 211 -1.96 5.46 16.18
N ASN A 212 -2.10 4.81 17.33
CA ASN A 212 -2.11 5.49 18.64
C ASN A 212 -0.73 6.08 18.96
N LEU A 213 0.34 5.27 18.84
CA LEU A 213 1.69 5.76 19.13
C LEU A 213 2.17 6.80 18.11
N SER A 214 1.75 6.71 16.85
CA SER A 214 2.08 7.74 15.85
C SER A 214 1.53 9.11 16.23
N LYS A 215 0.32 9.18 16.80
CA LYS A 215 -0.25 10.44 17.31
C LYS A 215 0.53 10.97 18.50
N GLU A 216 0.94 10.10 19.41
CA GLU A 216 1.77 10.49 20.55
C GLU A 216 3.15 11.02 20.10
N PHE A 217 3.78 10.36 19.13
CA PHE A 217 5.06 10.82 18.57
C PHE A 217 4.92 12.18 17.84
N GLU A 218 3.79 12.45 17.20
CA GLU A 218 3.53 13.76 16.61
C GLU A 218 3.45 14.86 17.67
N ILE A 219 2.76 14.61 18.79
CA ILE A 219 2.69 15.52 19.93
C ILE A 219 4.08 15.76 20.56
N ILE A 220 4.87 14.68 20.75
CA ILE A 220 6.22 14.79 21.34
C ILE A 220 7.16 15.62 20.46
N ARG A 221 6.96 15.59 19.12
CA ARG A 221 7.82 16.35 18.18
C ARG A 221 7.37 17.79 17.96
N SER A 222 6.12 18.15 18.29
CA SER A 222 5.57 19.51 18.15
C SER A 222 6.09 20.47 19.22
#